data_347af6077140b34ca4850faf7dd82854
#
_entry.id   347af6077140b34ca4850faf7dd82854
#
_cell.length_a   1.000
_cell.length_b   1.000
_cell.length_c   1.000
_cell.angle_alpha   90.00
_cell.angle_beta   90.00
_cell.angle_gamma   90.00
#
_symmetry.space_group_name_H-M   'P 1'
#
loop_
_entity.id
_entity.type
_entity.pdbx_description
1 polymer ?
#
loop_
_entity_poly.entity_id
_entity_poly.type
_entity_poly.pdbx_seq_one_letter_code
_entity_poly.pdbx_strand_id
1 'polypeptide(L)'
;MVDLSLRALGIATDRDVAEYFKISLPETRKILIESEYERVIVEGSTENWYLAKDVEMSFSDESIVAISPLDSLVWSRGRQKNLFQRDYILESYKPKLKRKFGYFGMPVLKGHRIVGRVAPRKSGETLLIEAQEFDDAISPDEIELLLRKLSTWASCSHVIMERD
;
A
#
# COMPACT_ATOMS: atom_id res chain seq x y z
N MET A 1 -22.17 -2.19 4.35
CA MET A 1 -20.76 -2.23 4.80
C MET A 1 -19.92 -3.18 3.95
N VAL A 2 -20.34 -4.44 3.74
CA VAL A 2 -19.59 -5.38 2.87
C VAL A 2 -19.37 -4.83 1.47
N ASP A 3 -20.40 -4.30 0.82
CA ASP A 3 -20.27 -3.68 -0.51
C ASP A 3 -19.30 -2.49 -0.52
N LEU A 4 -19.37 -1.62 0.50
CA LEU A 4 -18.46 -0.48 0.62
C LEU A 4 -17.01 -0.91 0.83
N SER A 5 -16.77 -1.98 1.63
CA SER A 5 -15.41 -2.53 1.78
C SER A 5 -14.88 -3.06 0.44
N LEU A 6 -15.69 -3.83 -0.29
CA LEU A 6 -15.29 -4.38 -1.59
C LEU A 6 -15.02 -3.27 -2.61
N ARG A 7 -15.88 -2.25 -2.69
CA ARG A 7 -15.64 -1.10 -3.58
C ARG A 7 -14.35 -0.36 -3.23
N ALA A 8 -14.05 -0.18 -1.95
CA ALA A 8 -12.82 0.48 -1.50
C ALA A 8 -11.55 -0.34 -1.76
N LEU A 9 -11.67 -1.68 -1.74
CA LEU A 9 -10.56 -2.60 -1.89
C LEU A 9 -10.40 -3.15 -3.32
N GLY A 10 -11.43 -3.03 -4.17
CA GLY A 10 -11.51 -3.57 -5.53
C GLY A 10 -11.62 -5.10 -5.54
N ILE A 11 -10.62 -5.77 -5.02
CA ILE A 11 -10.56 -7.22 -4.77
C ILE A 11 -10.18 -7.46 -3.31
N ALA A 12 -10.83 -8.40 -2.63
CA ALA A 12 -10.58 -8.64 -1.21
C ALA A 12 -10.93 -10.07 -0.77
N THR A 13 -10.26 -10.54 0.28
CA THR A 13 -10.67 -11.75 1.00
C THR A 13 -11.84 -11.44 1.94
N ASP A 14 -12.52 -12.48 2.41
CA ASP A 14 -13.55 -12.35 3.44
C ASP A 14 -13.00 -11.67 4.72
N ARG A 15 -11.72 -11.92 5.05
CA ARG A 15 -11.02 -11.32 6.18
C ARG A 15 -10.74 -9.83 5.95
N ASP A 16 -10.28 -9.45 4.76
CA ASP A 16 -10.04 -8.05 4.41
C ASP A 16 -11.33 -7.23 4.54
N VAL A 17 -12.44 -7.77 4.01
CA VAL A 17 -13.77 -7.14 4.08
C VAL A 17 -14.23 -7.00 5.53
N ALA A 18 -14.08 -8.05 6.34
CA ALA A 18 -14.44 -8.02 7.76
C ALA A 18 -13.60 -7.00 8.54
N GLU A 19 -12.30 -6.97 8.27
CA GLU A 19 -11.34 -6.09 8.95
C GLU A 19 -11.58 -4.61 8.62
N TYR A 20 -12.00 -4.29 7.41
CA TYR A 20 -12.16 -2.91 6.93
C TYR A 20 -13.11 -2.08 7.81
N PHE A 21 -14.26 -2.62 8.18
CA PHE A 21 -15.23 -1.97 9.07
C PHE A 21 -15.38 -2.68 10.43
N LYS A 22 -14.47 -3.59 10.79
CA LYS A 22 -14.50 -4.37 12.03
C LYS A 22 -15.83 -5.13 12.23
N ILE A 23 -16.33 -5.69 11.14
CA ILE A 23 -17.54 -6.54 11.19
C ILE A 23 -17.17 -8.02 11.44
N SER A 24 -18.14 -8.77 11.92
CA SER A 24 -17.97 -10.20 12.22
C SER A 24 -17.62 -11.01 10.97
N LEU A 25 -16.58 -11.82 11.02
CA LEU A 25 -16.16 -12.66 9.89
C LEU A 25 -17.24 -13.68 9.46
N PRO A 26 -17.94 -14.38 10.39
CA PRO A 26 -19.06 -15.28 10.01
C PRO A 26 -20.17 -14.54 9.27
N GLU A 27 -20.55 -13.36 9.73
CA GLU A 27 -21.58 -12.53 9.10
C GLU A 27 -21.14 -12.04 7.72
N THR A 28 -19.88 -11.59 7.59
CA THR A 28 -19.28 -11.19 6.33
C THR A 28 -19.35 -12.33 5.31
N ARG A 29 -18.94 -13.55 5.70
CA ARG A 29 -18.99 -14.73 4.84
C ARG A 29 -20.40 -15.04 4.36
N LYS A 30 -21.37 -14.98 5.27
CA LYS A 30 -22.77 -15.19 4.94
C LYS A 30 -23.25 -14.20 3.87
N ILE A 31 -22.99 -12.92 4.08
CA ILE A 31 -23.37 -11.87 3.14
C ILE A 31 -22.68 -12.03 1.79
N LEU A 32 -21.38 -12.35 1.76
CA LEU A 32 -20.63 -12.54 0.51
C LEU A 32 -21.21 -13.68 -0.34
N ILE A 33 -21.66 -14.76 0.31
CA ILE A 33 -22.27 -15.90 -0.37
C ILE A 33 -23.70 -15.56 -0.85
N GLU A 34 -24.52 -14.97 0.03
CA GLU A 34 -25.93 -14.67 -0.28
C GLU A 34 -26.10 -13.54 -1.32
N SER A 35 -25.12 -12.64 -1.43
CA SER A 35 -25.17 -11.50 -2.36
C SER A 35 -24.53 -11.79 -3.72
N GLU A 36 -24.15 -13.02 -3.98
CA GLU A 36 -23.61 -13.49 -5.27
C GLU A 36 -22.43 -12.65 -5.80
N TYR A 37 -21.50 -12.26 -4.89
CA TYR A 37 -20.26 -11.61 -5.33
C TYR A 37 -19.40 -12.59 -6.11
N GLU A 38 -18.80 -12.10 -7.20
CA GLU A 38 -17.91 -12.89 -8.03
C GLU A 38 -16.68 -13.36 -7.23
N ARG A 39 -16.42 -14.66 -7.26
CA ARG A 39 -15.21 -15.23 -6.67
C ARG A 39 -14.14 -15.31 -7.74
N VAL A 40 -12.95 -14.85 -7.39
CA VAL A 40 -11.79 -14.83 -8.28
C VAL A 40 -10.62 -15.59 -7.65
N ILE A 41 -9.72 -16.05 -8.50
CA ILE A 41 -8.48 -16.71 -8.08
C ILE A 41 -7.34 -15.72 -8.21
N VAL A 42 -6.62 -15.52 -7.12
CA VAL A 42 -5.37 -14.75 -7.13
C VAL A 42 -4.20 -15.73 -7.13
N GLU A 43 -3.34 -15.61 -8.11
CA GLU A 43 -2.17 -16.49 -8.28
C GLU A 43 -1.30 -16.45 -7.02
N GLY A 44 -0.90 -17.63 -6.55
CA GLY A 44 -0.10 -17.77 -5.33
C GLY A 44 -0.86 -17.64 -4.01
N SER A 45 -2.19 -17.42 -4.05
CA SER A 45 -3.04 -17.35 -2.86
C SER A 45 -3.97 -18.57 -2.76
N THR A 46 -4.14 -19.07 -1.54
CA THR A 46 -5.12 -20.13 -1.21
C THR A 46 -6.41 -19.57 -0.61
N GLU A 47 -6.50 -18.25 -0.46
CA GLU A 47 -7.65 -17.58 0.14
C GLU A 47 -8.83 -17.46 -0.87
N ASN A 48 -10.04 -17.30 -0.35
CA ASN A 48 -11.19 -16.95 -1.17
C ASN A 48 -11.20 -15.44 -1.42
N TRP A 49 -11.07 -15.06 -2.68
CA TRP A 49 -11.13 -13.67 -3.09
C TRP A 49 -12.46 -13.34 -3.75
N TYR A 50 -12.92 -12.13 -3.54
CA TYR A 50 -14.16 -11.59 -4.08
C TYR A 50 -13.88 -10.28 -4.80
N LEU A 51 -14.50 -10.12 -5.97
CA LEU A 51 -14.38 -8.92 -6.79
C LEU A 51 -15.51 -7.95 -6.42
N ALA A 52 -15.19 -6.66 -6.35
CA ALA A 52 -16.23 -5.63 -6.23
C ALA A 52 -17.09 -5.60 -7.49
N LYS A 53 -18.38 -5.30 -7.33
CA LYS A 53 -19.27 -5.02 -8.47
C LYS A 53 -18.80 -3.71 -9.12
N ASP A 54 -18.87 -3.62 -10.43
CA ASP A 54 -18.53 -2.42 -11.21
C ASP A 54 -17.02 -2.03 -11.17
N VAL A 55 -16.13 -2.99 -10.93
CA VAL A 55 -14.69 -2.75 -11.03
C VAL A 55 -14.27 -2.76 -12.50
N GLU A 56 -13.71 -1.64 -12.96
CA GLU A 56 -13.00 -1.61 -14.25
C GLU A 56 -11.62 -2.26 -14.07
N MET A 57 -11.40 -3.35 -14.80
CA MET A 57 -10.10 -4.01 -14.86
C MET A 57 -9.23 -3.24 -15.86
N SER A 58 -8.42 -2.32 -15.36
CA SER A 58 -7.39 -1.65 -16.16
C SER A 58 -6.01 -2.20 -15.79
N PHE A 59 -5.17 -2.39 -16.79
CA PHE A 59 -3.76 -2.68 -16.54
C PHE A 59 -3.07 -1.38 -16.13
N SER A 60 -2.37 -1.38 -14.99
CA SER A 60 -1.56 -0.24 -14.59
C SER A 60 -0.42 -0.04 -15.60
N ASP A 61 -0.12 1.20 -15.90
CA ASP A 61 1.17 1.53 -16.47
C ASP A 61 2.27 1.17 -15.44
N GLU A 62 3.50 1.02 -15.87
CA GLU A 62 4.63 0.75 -14.98
C GLU A 62 5.07 2.01 -14.20
N SER A 63 4.14 2.92 -13.91
CA SER A 63 4.47 4.14 -13.18
C SER A 63 4.93 3.82 -11.76
N ILE A 64 5.95 4.56 -11.32
CA ILE A 64 6.44 4.47 -9.95
C ILE A 64 5.74 5.50 -9.07
N VAL A 65 5.25 5.05 -7.90
CA VAL A 65 4.52 5.90 -6.94
C VAL A 65 4.78 5.45 -5.49
N ALA A 66 4.95 6.41 -4.59
CA ALA A 66 4.91 6.13 -3.16
C ALA A 66 3.47 6.25 -2.67
N ILE A 67 3.00 5.23 -1.98
CA ILE A 67 1.64 5.16 -1.42
C ILE A 67 1.66 5.39 0.09
N SER A 68 0.60 5.99 0.62
CA SER A 68 0.48 6.19 2.05
C SER A 68 0.54 4.85 2.79
N PRO A 69 1.27 4.72 3.90
CA PRO A 69 1.23 3.50 4.70
C PRO A 69 -0.14 3.25 5.36
N LEU A 70 -1.05 4.20 5.29
CA LEU A 70 -2.44 4.10 5.74
C LEU A 70 -3.40 3.83 4.58
N ASP A 71 -2.89 3.69 3.36
CA ASP A 71 -3.70 3.33 2.21
C ASP A 71 -4.33 1.95 2.37
N SER A 72 -5.58 1.81 1.91
CA SER A 72 -6.34 0.55 2.00
C SER A 72 -5.65 -0.63 1.31
N LEU A 73 -4.77 -0.35 0.36
CA LEU A 73 -3.98 -1.37 -0.32
C LEU A 73 -2.95 -2.04 0.60
N VAL A 74 -2.39 -1.29 1.56
CA VAL A 74 -1.23 -1.74 2.36
C VAL A 74 -1.40 -1.66 3.88
N TRP A 75 -2.48 -1.10 4.42
CA TRP A 75 -2.65 -0.95 5.86
C TRP A 75 -2.82 -2.29 6.62
N SER A 76 -3.41 -3.29 5.97
CA SER A 76 -3.56 -4.64 6.52
C SER A 76 -2.35 -5.53 6.16
N ARG A 77 -1.70 -6.08 7.20
CA ARG A 77 -0.54 -6.98 7.00
C ARG A 77 -0.91 -8.26 6.24
N GLY A 78 -2.08 -8.82 6.54
CA GLY A 78 -2.58 -10.01 5.84
C GLY A 78 -2.71 -9.75 4.36
N ARG A 79 -3.35 -8.64 4.00
CA ARG A 79 -3.52 -8.21 2.62
C ARG A 79 -2.19 -7.96 1.91
N GLN A 80 -1.27 -7.22 2.54
CA GLN A 80 0.06 -6.98 1.97
C GLN A 80 0.80 -8.27 1.66
N LYS A 81 0.81 -9.22 2.62
CA LYS A 81 1.47 -10.51 2.45
C LYS A 81 0.85 -11.31 1.31
N ASN A 82 -0.49 -11.31 1.22
CA ASN A 82 -1.21 -12.06 0.20
C ASN A 82 -1.05 -11.47 -1.20
N LEU A 83 -1.06 -10.12 -1.35
CA LEU A 83 -0.97 -9.47 -2.66
C LEU A 83 0.48 -9.25 -3.12
N PHE A 84 1.37 -8.86 -2.20
CA PHE A 84 2.70 -8.39 -2.56
C PHE A 84 3.83 -9.26 -2.01
N GLN A 85 3.52 -10.29 -1.20
CA GLN A 85 4.51 -11.13 -0.51
C GLN A 85 5.52 -10.29 0.31
N ARG A 86 5.08 -9.15 0.81
CA ARG A 86 5.87 -8.21 1.62
C ARG A 86 5.32 -8.12 3.03
N ASP A 87 6.20 -7.93 4.00
CA ASP A 87 5.85 -7.67 5.41
C ASP A 87 6.30 -6.26 5.79
N TYR A 88 5.48 -5.29 5.38
CA TYR A 88 5.72 -3.89 5.71
C TYR A 88 5.09 -3.53 7.06
N ILE A 89 5.84 -2.83 7.92
CA ILE A 89 5.34 -2.36 9.22
C ILE A 89 5.52 -0.85 9.32
N LEU A 90 4.41 -0.13 9.47
CA LEU A 90 4.46 1.28 9.83
C LEU A 90 5.04 1.46 11.23
N GLU A 91 6.14 2.19 11.33
CA GLU A 91 6.89 2.36 12.58
C GLU A 91 6.52 3.63 13.38
N SER A 92 5.52 4.39 12.95
CA SER A 92 5.08 5.62 13.61
C SER A 92 4.73 5.43 15.10
N TYR A 93 4.24 4.24 15.47
CA TYR A 93 3.91 3.89 16.85
C TYR A 93 5.10 3.40 17.69
N LYS A 94 6.28 3.21 17.07
CA LYS A 94 7.48 2.84 17.79
C LYS A 94 8.21 4.06 18.33
N PRO A 95 8.82 4.00 19.53
CA PRO A 95 9.74 5.03 20.00
C PRO A 95 10.86 5.29 18.97
N LYS A 96 11.31 6.55 18.83
CA LYS A 96 12.30 6.95 17.82
C LYS A 96 13.52 6.02 17.75
N LEU A 97 14.08 5.65 18.90
CA LEU A 97 15.26 4.77 19.01
C LEU A 97 15.02 3.32 18.58
N LYS A 98 13.76 2.90 18.40
CA LYS A 98 13.40 1.54 17.97
C LYS A 98 12.93 1.47 16.52
N ARG A 99 12.92 2.62 15.82
CA ARG A 99 12.57 2.68 14.41
C ARG A 99 13.79 2.29 13.58
N LYS A 100 13.56 1.38 12.62
CA LYS A 100 14.60 0.96 11.68
C LYS A 100 14.56 1.78 10.38
N PHE A 101 13.39 2.38 10.07
CA PHE A 101 13.16 3.00 8.77
C PHE A 101 12.49 4.39 8.86
N GLY A 102 12.53 5.09 9.97
CA GLY A 102 11.94 6.43 10.11
C GLY A 102 10.49 6.41 10.59
N TYR A 103 9.89 7.59 10.63
CA TYR A 103 8.56 7.78 11.21
C TYR A 103 7.43 7.33 10.28
N PHE A 104 7.50 7.72 9.02
CA PHE A 104 6.45 7.52 8.05
C PHE A 104 7.00 6.93 6.75
N GLY A 105 7.43 5.66 6.84
CA GLY A 105 7.91 4.95 5.67
C GLY A 105 6.77 4.65 4.71
N MET A 106 6.84 5.14 3.49
CA MET A 106 5.86 4.94 2.42
C MET A 106 6.31 3.78 1.54
N PRO A 107 5.48 2.75 1.35
CA PRO A 107 5.75 1.73 0.33
C PRO A 107 5.81 2.37 -1.06
N VAL A 108 6.70 1.86 -1.90
CA VAL A 108 6.84 2.28 -3.29
C VAL A 108 6.31 1.18 -4.20
N LEU A 109 5.30 1.54 -4.99
CA LEU A 109 4.67 0.67 -5.96
C LEU A 109 5.21 0.99 -7.37
N LYS A 110 5.54 -0.05 -8.14
CA LYS A 110 5.83 0.02 -9.58
C LYS A 110 4.96 -1.03 -10.27
N GLY A 111 4.05 -0.56 -11.13
CA GLY A 111 3.02 -1.44 -11.67
C GLY A 111 2.21 -2.11 -10.55
N HIS A 112 2.27 -3.42 -10.47
CA HIS A 112 1.58 -4.24 -9.47
C HIS A 112 2.49 -4.76 -8.33
N ARG A 113 3.72 -4.25 -8.20
CA ARG A 113 4.71 -4.75 -7.23
C ARG A 113 5.15 -3.67 -6.27
N ILE A 114 5.28 -4.00 -4.99
CA ILE A 114 6.00 -3.16 -4.03
C ILE A 114 7.48 -3.42 -4.23
N VAL A 115 8.21 -2.39 -4.62
CA VAL A 115 9.62 -2.44 -5.04
C VAL A 115 10.56 -1.70 -4.08
N GLY A 116 10.03 -1.22 -2.97
CA GLY A 116 10.83 -0.52 -1.96
C GLY A 116 9.98 0.30 -1.01
N ARG A 117 10.64 1.18 -0.30
CA ARG A 117 10.02 2.15 0.61
C ARG A 117 10.89 3.39 0.75
N VAL A 118 10.25 4.50 1.03
CA VAL A 118 10.89 5.81 1.26
C VAL A 118 10.26 6.47 2.49
N ALA A 119 11.07 7.11 3.34
CA ALA A 119 10.60 7.85 4.52
C ALA A 119 10.80 9.37 4.31
N PRO A 120 9.82 10.05 3.69
CA PRO A 120 9.91 11.48 3.48
C PRO A 120 9.41 12.24 4.70
N ARG A 121 10.04 13.39 4.99
CA ARG A 121 9.62 14.35 6.01
C ARG A 121 9.72 15.77 5.47
N LYS A 122 8.62 16.50 5.53
CA LYS A 122 8.63 17.93 5.15
C LYS A 122 9.21 18.79 6.25
N SER A 123 10.12 19.70 5.87
CA SER A 123 10.69 20.74 6.73
C SER A 123 10.75 22.05 5.96
N GLY A 124 9.79 22.95 6.19
CA GLY A 124 9.63 24.16 5.38
C GLY A 124 9.39 23.82 3.91
N GLU A 125 10.22 24.31 3.02
CA GLU A 125 10.17 24.05 1.57
C GLU A 125 11.05 22.86 1.15
N THR A 126 11.58 22.12 2.11
CA THR A 126 12.48 20.98 1.86
C THR A 126 11.80 19.67 2.18
N LEU A 127 11.90 18.70 1.28
CA LEU A 127 11.57 17.31 1.51
C LEU A 127 12.85 16.59 1.95
N LEU A 128 12.91 16.21 3.22
CA LEU A 128 13.99 15.40 3.76
C LEU A 128 13.65 13.94 3.57
N ILE A 129 14.56 13.15 3.01
CA ILE A 129 14.44 11.70 2.91
C ILE A 129 15.24 11.09 4.05
N GLU A 130 14.55 10.71 5.13
CA GLU A 130 15.14 10.12 6.34
C GLU A 130 15.71 8.73 6.10
N ALA A 131 15.07 7.95 5.25
CA ALA A 131 15.53 6.63 4.85
C ALA A 131 14.91 6.23 3.50
N GLN A 132 15.60 5.38 2.77
CA GLN A 132 15.06 4.73 1.56
C GLN A 132 15.67 3.35 1.40
N GLU A 133 14.90 2.45 0.80
CA GLU A 133 15.31 1.09 0.48
C GLU A 133 14.56 0.68 -0.79
N PHE A 134 15.29 0.19 -1.78
CA PHE A 134 14.73 -0.23 -3.05
C PHE A 134 15.30 -1.57 -3.48
N ASP A 135 14.51 -2.35 -4.20
CA ASP A 135 14.95 -3.56 -4.87
C ASP A 135 15.82 -3.19 -6.10
N ASP A 136 16.66 -4.11 -6.55
CA ASP A 136 17.53 -3.93 -7.74
C ASP A 136 16.74 -3.70 -9.05
N ALA A 137 15.42 -3.90 -9.02
CA ALA A 137 14.53 -3.70 -10.16
C ALA A 137 14.21 -2.22 -10.46
N ILE A 138 14.69 -1.27 -9.63
CA ILE A 138 14.47 0.17 -9.81
C ILE A 138 15.77 0.83 -10.27
N SER A 139 15.70 1.61 -11.36
CA SER A 139 16.80 2.41 -11.84
C SER A 139 16.96 3.72 -11.02
N PRO A 140 18.17 4.32 -11.01
CA PRO A 140 18.39 5.64 -10.41
C PRO A 140 17.45 6.73 -10.95
N ASP A 141 17.14 6.71 -12.26
CA ASP A 141 16.24 7.67 -12.90
C ASP A 141 14.81 7.56 -12.38
N GLU A 142 14.35 6.34 -12.11
CA GLU A 142 13.03 6.09 -11.53
C GLU A 142 12.96 6.56 -10.08
N ILE A 143 14.04 6.41 -9.31
CA ILE A 143 14.14 6.94 -7.95
C ILE A 143 14.07 8.47 -7.99
N GLU A 144 14.81 9.11 -8.88
CA GLU A 144 14.78 10.57 -9.07
C GLU A 144 13.37 11.05 -9.45
N LEU A 145 12.71 10.36 -10.38
CA LEU A 145 11.34 10.65 -10.79
C LEU A 145 10.37 10.54 -9.60
N LEU A 146 10.49 9.49 -8.78
CA LEU A 146 9.68 9.29 -7.58
C LEU A 146 9.87 10.45 -6.59
N LEU A 147 11.12 10.80 -6.28
CA LEU A 147 11.42 11.88 -5.34
C LEU A 147 10.93 13.24 -5.83
N ARG A 148 11.01 13.51 -7.14
CA ARG A 148 10.44 14.70 -7.76
C ARG A 148 8.91 14.72 -7.65
N LYS A 149 8.23 13.61 -7.90
CA LYS A 149 6.77 13.51 -7.70
C LYS A 149 6.39 13.77 -6.25
N LEU A 150 7.12 13.19 -5.29
CA LEU A 150 6.91 13.40 -3.87
C LEU A 150 7.13 14.87 -3.44
N SER A 151 8.19 15.51 -3.93
CA SER A 151 8.46 16.92 -3.60
C SER A 151 7.38 17.83 -4.15
N THR A 152 6.91 17.60 -5.37
CA THR A 152 5.79 18.33 -5.98
C THR A 152 4.51 18.15 -5.16
N TRP A 153 4.17 16.91 -4.81
CA TRP A 153 2.99 16.61 -3.99
C TRP A 153 3.07 17.28 -2.60
N ALA A 154 4.26 17.30 -1.98
CA ALA A 154 4.49 17.93 -0.68
C ALA A 154 4.62 19.46 -0.77
N SER A 155 4.58 20.06 -1.96
CA SER A 155 4.86 21.47 -2.21
C SER A 155 6.23 21.88 -1.62
N CYS A 156 7.27 21.11 -1.98
CA CYS A 156 8.66 21.36 -1.62
C CYS A 156 9.47 21.69 -2.87
N SER A 157 10.36 22.70 -2.74
CA SER A 157 11.27 23.12 -3.81
C SER A 157 12.62 22.40 -3.78
N HIS A 158 12.96 21.78 -2.66
CA HIS A 158 14.23 21.06 -2.47
C HIS A 158 14.00 19.64 -1.96
N VAL A 159 14.88 18.71 -2.38
CA VAL A 159 14.96 17.36 -1.85
C VAL A 159 16.36 17.15 -1.28
N ILE A 160 16.45 16.72 -0.04
CA ILE A 160 17.71 16.42 0.64
C ILE A 160 17.66 14.99 1.19
N MET A 161 18.70 14.22 0.91
CA MET A 161 18.92 12.93 1.54
C MET A 161 19.55 13.15 2.90
N GLU A 162 18.91 12.70 3.97
CA GLU A 162 19.52 12.72 5.30
C GLU A 162 20.66 11.68 5.29
N ARG A 163 21.89 12.13 5.54
CA ARG A 163 23.04 11.21 5.65
C ARG A 163 23.09 10.71 7.10
N ASP A 164 23.23 9.40 7.27
CA ASP A 164 23.53 8.79 8.56
C ASP A 164 24.79 9.34 9.20
#